data_aab1cbacea0802ead3217516e2799e2a
#
_entry.id   aab1cbacea0802ead3217516e2799e2a
#
_cell.length_a   1.000
_cell.length_b   1.000
_cell.length_c   1.000
_cell.angle_alpha   90.00
_cell.angle_beta   90.00
_cell.angle_gamma   90.00
#
_symmetry.space_group_name_H-M   'P 1'
#
loop_
_entity.id
_entity.type
_entity.pdbx_description
1 polymer ?
#
loop_
_entity_poly.entity_id
_entity_poly.type
_entity_poly.pdbx_seq_one_letter_code
_entity_poly.pdbx_strand_id
1 'polypeptide(L)'
;MQKSYDSLKDNDIEVILLAYLLKHPELLDTQFEQISNNLFANPENLKIFKVVEDFHQSQKNISIDTIKNYIPDIQSQTLKDLSLQIDQIVFSKEIFLNYIESLQELYLRRELFKLTQDKNNESTTFQTSNNIKEIFLDLEKKIFDLSNFKKENYEFKDFAT
;
A
#
# COMPACT_ATOMS: atom_id res chain seq x y z
N MET A 1 0.37 17.19 -20.95
CA MET A 1 0.50 15.74 -21.01
C MET A 1 -0.03 15.11 -19.72
N GLN A 2 -1.11 14.38 -19.81
CA GLN A 2 -1.68 13.75 -18.64
C GLN A 2 -0.77 12.64 -18.15
N LYS A 3 -0.29 12.75 -16.93
CA LYS A 3 0.25 11.59 -16.27
C LYS A 3 -0.91 10.62 -16.10
N SER A 4 -0.77 9.45 -16.68
CA SER A 4 -1.76 8.41 -16.54
C SER A 4 -1.94 8.05 -15.07
N TYR A 5 -3.18 7.74 -14.65
CA TYR A 5 -3.44 7.20 -13.33
C TYR A 5 -2.54 5.99 -13.02
N ASP A 6 -2.22 5.22 -14.06
CA ASP A 6 -1.36 4.04 -13.92
C ASP A 6 0.07 4.39 -13.49
N SER A 7 0.56 5.60 -13.78
CA SER A 7 1.89 6.03 -13.29
C SER A 7 1.94 6.23 -11.79
N LEU A 8 0.77 6.26 -11.11
CA LEU A 8 0.66 6.38 -9.66
C LEU A 8 0.54 5.02 -8.98
N LYS A 9 0.84 3.95 -9.68
CA LYS A 9 0.85 2.59 -9.16
C LYS A 9 2.25 2.02 -9.32
N ASP A 10 2.67 1.21 -8.37
CA ASP A 10 3.94 0.51 -8.46
C ASP A 10 3.75 -0.95 -8.08
N ASN A 11 3.46 -1.76 -9.09
CA ASN A 11 3.22 -3.18 -8.89
C ASN A 11 4.43 -3.89 -8.32
N ASP A 12 5.63 -3.51 -8.72
CA ASP A 12 6.85 -4.17 -8.25
C ASP A 12 7.06 -3.97 -6.75
N ILE A 13 6.85 -2.75 -6.25
CA ILE A 13 6.94 -2.47 -4.81
C ILE A 13 5.86 -3.23 -4.05
N GLU A 14 4.64 -3.30 -4.59
CA GLU A 14 3.55 -4.05 -3.97
C GLU A 14 3.89 -5.54 -3.81
N VAL A 15 4.45 -6.14 -4.86
CA VAL A 15 4.86 -7.55 -4.83
C VAL A 15 6.00 -7.77 -3.83
N ILE A 16 6.97 -6.88 -3.79
CA ILE A 16 8.08 -6.95 -2.83
C ILE A 16 7.54 -6.84 -1.40
N LEU A 17 6.61 -5.94 -1.15
CA LEU A 17 6.00 -5.80 0.17
C LEU A 17 5.29 -7.09 0.59
N LEU A 18 4.51 -7.69 -0.32
CA LEU A 18 3.85 -8.96 -0.06
C LEU A 18 4.86 -10.07 0.23
N ALA A 19 5.98 -10.09 -0.50
CA ALA A 19 7.04 -11.06 -0.26
C ALA A 19 7.64 -10.90 1.15
N TYR A 20 7.86 -9.68 1.60
CA TYR A 20 8.29 -9.42 2.97
C TYR A 20 7.29 -9.96 3.98
N LEU A 21 6.01 -9.72 3.78
CA LEU A 21 4.96 -10.16 4.71
C LEU A 21 4.84 -11.69 4.75
N LEU A 22 5.03 -12.34 3.62
CA LEU A 22 4.99 -13.81 3.54
C LEU A 22 6.21 -14.43 4.21
N LYS A 23 7.38 -13.81 4.04
CA LYS A 23 8.62 -14.32 4.61
C LYS A 23 8.75 -13.98 6.10
N HIS A 24 8.19 -12.85 6.50
CA HIS A 24 8.27 -12.34 7.88
C HIS A 24 6.87 -11.91 8.35
N PRO A 25 5.98 -12.88 8.65
CA PRO A 25 4.60 -12.55 9.06
C PRO A 25 4.51 -11.68 10.31
N GLU A 26 5.54 -11.72 11.15
CA GLU A 26 5.62 -10.90 12.37
C GLU A 26 5.61 -9.40 12.08
N LEU A 27 5.90 -8.99 10.85
CA LEU A 27 5.82 -7.58 10.46
C LEU A 27 4.39 -7.04 10.53
N LEU A 28 3.39 -7.91 10.37
CA LEU A 28 2.00 -7.50 10.54
C LEU A 28 1.68 -7.13 11.97
N ASP A 29 2.39 -7.70 12.94
CA ASP A 29 2.18 -7.35 14.36
C ASP A 29 2.79 -5.99 14.70
N THR A 30 3.95 -5.66 14.13
CA THR A 30 4.70 -4.46 14.47
C THR A 30 4.32 -3.25 13.62
N GLN A 31 3.87 -3.46 12.38
CA GLN A 31 3.56 -2.39 11.42
C GLN A 31 2.11 -2.42 10.95
N PHE A 32 1.23 -3.03 11.72
CA PHE A 32 -0.17 -3.24 11.32
C PHE A 32 -0.88 -1.94 10.97
N GLU A 33 -0.66 -0.87 11.74
CA GLU A 33 -1.32 0.41 11.51
C GLU A 33 -0.89 1.10 10.21
N GLN A 34 0.34 0.85 9.77
CA GLN A 34 0.89 1.45 8.57
C GLN A 34 0.59 0.64 7.31
N ILE A 35 0.28 -0.64 7.46
CA ILE A 35 -0.01 -1.53 6.33
C ILE A 35 -1.52 -1.73 6.23
N SER A 36 -2.10 -1.18 5.18
CA SER A 36 -3.55 -1.24 4.97
C SER A 36 -3.86 -1.62 3.52
N ASN A 37 -5.13 -1.93 3.27
CA ASN A 37 -5.62 -2.22 1.93
C ASN A 37 -5.29 -1.11 0.92
N ASN A 38 -5.19 0.12 1.40
CA ASN A 38 -4.95 1.29 0.55
C ASN A 38 -3.58 1.28 -0.15
N LEU A 39 -2.64 0.51 0.39
CA LEU A 39 -1.31 0.40 -0.21
C LEU A 39 -1.31 -0.36 -1.54
N PHE A 40 -2.31 -1.20 -1.77
CA PHE A 40 -2.36 -2.09 -2.91
C PHE A 40 -3.32 -1.55 -3.97
N ALA A 41 -2.77 -0.96 -5.02
CA ALA A 41 -3.56 -0.46 -6.15
C ALA A 41 -3.93 -1.59 -7.12
N ASN A 42 -3.09 -2.62 -7.24
CA ASN A 42 -3.37 -3.76 -8.10
C ASN A 42 -4.38 -4.68 -7.41
N PRO A 43 -5.53 -4.97 -8.05
CA PRO A 43 -6.57 -5.80 -7.43
C PRO A 43 -6.11 -7.20 -7.03
N GLU A 44 -5.21 -7.82 -7.79
CA GLU A 44 -4.69 -9.14 -7.42
C GLU A 44 -3.81 -9.07 -6.17
N ASN A 45 -2.94 -8.07 -6.10
CA ASN A 45 -2.10 -7.86 -4.91
C ASN A 45 -2.95 -7.59 -3.67
N LEU A 46 -4.04 -6.83 -3.84
CA LEU A 46 -4.98 -6.58 -2.75
C LEU A 46 -5.64 -7.87 -2.26
N LYS A 47 -6.05 -8.75 -3.16
CA LYS A 47 -6.61 -10.05 -2.80
C LYS A 47 -5.60 -10.90 -2.02
N ILE A 48 -4.35 -10.90 -2.48
CA ILE A 48 -3.28 -11.63 -1.80
C ILE A 48 -3.07 -11.06 -0.38
N PHE A 49 -3.03 -9.75 -0.26
CA PHE A 49 -2.85 -9.11 1.04
C PHE A 49 -3.97 -9.48 2.01
N LYS A 50 -5.21 -9.49 1.55
CA LYS A 50 -6.35 -9.87 2.40
C LYS A 50 -6.24 -11.30 2.89
N VAL A 51 -5.80 -12.22 2.05
CA VAL A 51 -5.57 -13.62 2.44
C VAL A 51 -4.44 -13.71 3.46
N VAL A 52 -3.35 -13.00 3.24
CA VAL A 52 -2.21 -12.94 4.18
C VAL A 52 -2.68 -12.42 5.54
N GLU A 53 -3.44 -11.35 5.55
CA GLU A 53 -3.97 -10.74 6.77
C GLU A 53 -4.89 -11.70 7.53
N ASP A 54 -5.82 -12.34 6.82
CA ASP A 54 -6.75 -13.29 7.42
C ASP A 54 -6.03 -14.49 8.04
N PHE A 55 -5.03 -15.02 7.35
CA PHE A 55 -4.24 -16.14 7.86
C PHE A 55 -3.44 -15.74 9.08
N HIS A 56 -2.87 -14.54 9.05
CA HIS A 56 -2.10 -14.03 10.20
C HIS A 56 -3.00 -13.86 11.43
N GLN A 57 -4.19 -13.28 11.26
CA GLN A 57 -5.15 -13.09 12.34
C GLN A 57 -5.63 -14.43 12.91
N SER A 58 -5.72 -15.45 12.07
CA SER A 58 -6.11 -16.80 12.48
C SER A 58 -4.93 -17.64 12.98
N GLN A 59 -3.73 -17.06 13.05
CA GLN A 59 -2.50 -17.72 13.48
C GLN A 59 -2.17 -18.95 12.64
N LYS A 60 -2.46 -18.87 11.34
CA LYS A 60 -2.19 -19.94 10.38
C LYS A 60 -1.03 -19.55 9.48
N ASN A 61 -0.21 -20.54 9.12
CA ASN A 61 0.85 -20.34 8.15
C ASN A 61 0.30 -20.22 6.75
N ILE A 62 0.91 -19.37 5.94
CA ILE A 62 0.52 -19.15 4.57
C ILE A 62 1.69 -19.45 3.64
N SER A 63 1.38 -20.02 2.47
CA SER A 63 2.33 -20.32 1.41
C SER A 63 1.77 -19.90 0.06
N ILE A 64 2.60 -19.96 -0.98
CA ILE A 64 2.15 -19.69 -2.36
C ILE A 64 1.02 -20.64 -2.76
N ASP A 65 1.13 -21.92 -2.39
CA ASP A 65 0.09 -22.89 -2.71
C ASP A 65 -1.23 -22.54 -2.02
N THR A 66 -1.16 -22.07 -0.79
CA THR A 66 -2.34 -21.61 -0.05
C THR A 66 -3.01 -20.45 -0.78
N ILE A 67 -2.24 -19.48 -1.25
CA ILE A 67 -2.76 -18.33 -1.99
C ILE A 67 -3.49 -18.80 -3.25
N LYS A 68 -2.89 -19.73 -3.98
CA LYS A 68 -3.49 -20.28 -5.19
C LYS A 68 -4.82 -20.97 -4.90
N ASN A 69 -4.91 -21.68 -3.78
CA ASN A 69 -6.15 -22.38 -3.39
C ASN A 69 -7.26 -21.38 -3.01
N TYR A 70 -6.91 -20.28 -2.35
CA TYR A 70 -7.89 -19.26 -1.93
C TYR A 70 -8.28 -18.29 -3.03
N ILE A 71 -7.40 -18.12 -4.03
CA ILE A 71 -7.65 -17.23 -5.19
C ILE A 71 -7.43 -18.05 -6.46
N PRO A 72 -8.40 -18.92 -6.83
CA PRO A 72 -8.19 -19.82 -7.97
C PRO A 72 -8.00 -19.13 -9.31
N ASP A 73 -8.51 -17.91 -9.44
CA ASP A 73 -8.42 -17.12 -10.67
C ASP A 73 -7.19 -16.21 -10.73
N ILE A 74 -6.27 -16.33 -9.76
CA ILE A 74 -5.06 -15.51 -9.76
C ILE A 74 -4.18 -15.87 -10.98
N GLN A 75 -3.58 -14.84 -11.58
CA GLN A 75 -2.70 -15.04 -12.73
C GLN A 75 -1.43 -15.76 -12.31
N SER A 76 -1.00 -16.72 -13.13
CA SER A 76 0.22 -17.48 -12.84
C SER A 76 1.46 -16.60 -12.82
N GLN A 77 1.47 -15.52 -13.62
CA GLN A 77 2.58 -14.58 -13.63
C GLN A 77 2.71 -13.85 -12.28
N THR A 78 1.59 -13.47 -11.68
CA THR A 78 1.57 -12.83 -10.35
C THR A 78 2.20 -13.74 -9.29
N LEU A 79 1.84 -15.03 -9.30
CA LEU A 79 2.40 -16.00 -8.37
C LEU A 79 3.89 -16.24 -8.61
N LYS A 80 4.32 -16.27 -9.87
CA LYS A 80 5.72 -16.45 -10.23
C LYS A 80 6.56 -15.26 -9.75
N ASP A 81 6.07 -14.05 -9.98
CA ASP A 81 6.75 -12.84 -9.55
C ASP A 81 6.89 -12.79 -8.02
N LEU A 82 5.81 -13.14 -7.32
CA LEU A 82 5.82 -13.19 -5.86
C LEU A 82 6.80 -14.24 -5.34
N SER A 83 6.78 -15.44 -5.92
CA SER A 83 7.68 -16.52 -5.54
C SER A 83 9.13 -16.14 -5.76
N LEU A 84 9.43 -15.50 -6.89
CA LEU A 84 10.78 -15.02 -7.21
C LEU A 84 11.26 -14.00 -6.17
N GLN A 85 10.40 -13.07 -5.81
CA GLN A 85 10.73 -12.05 -4.80
C GLN A 85 10.97 -12.67 -3.43
N ILE A 86 10.15 -13.64 -3.02
CA ILE A 86 10.35 -14.35 -1.75
C ILE A 86 11.75 -14.98 -1.69
N ASP A 87 12.19 -15.57 -2.80
CA ASP A 87 13.49 -16.23 -2.87
C ASP A 87 14.66 -15.23 -2.86
N GLN A 88 14.46 -14.04 -3.39
CA GLN A 88 15.53 -13.06 -3.59
C GLN A 88 15.66 -12.03 -2.48
N ILE A 89 14.59 -11.70 -1.77
CA ILE A 89 14.63 -10.61 -0.80
C ILE A 89 15.49 -10.98 0.41
N VAL A 90 16.26 -10.00 0.85
CA VAL A 90 16.98 -10.04 2.12
C VAL A 90 16.30 -9.03 3.04
N PHE A 91 15.97 -9.46 4.26
CA PHE A 91 15.24 -8.58 5.18
C PHE A 91 16.10 -7.37 5.55
N SER A 92 15.50 -6.20 5.37
CA SER A 92 16.02 -4.92 5.87
C SER A 92 14.82 -4.10 6.33
N LYS A 93 14.76 -3.80 7.61
CA LYS A 93 13.68 -3.00 8.18
C LYS A 93 13.61 -1.62 7.53
N GLU A 94 14.76 -1.02 7.26
CA GLU A 94 14.84 0.28 6.61
C GLU A 94 14.22 0.25 5.20
N ILE A 95 14.59 -0.73 4.40
CA ILE A 95 14.07 -0.88 3.04
C ILE A 95 12.56 -1.17 3.09
N PHE A 96 12.13 -2.03 3.99
CA PHE A 96 10.73 -2.37 4.18
C PHE A 96 9.89 -1.11 4.50
N LEU A 97 10.36 -0.28 5.43
CA LEU A 97 9.67 0.96 5.79
C LEU A 97 9.66 1.95 4.62
N ASN A 98 10.73 2.01 3.84
CA ASN A 98 10.78 2.86 2.66
C ASN A 98 9.76 2.44 1.61
N TYR A 99 9.53 1.15 1.43
CA TYR A 99 8.50 0.65 0.52
C TYR A 99 7.09 1.01 0.99
N ILE A 100 6.82 0.87 2.29
CA ILE A 100 5.53 1.29 2.86
C ILE A 100 5.31 2.78 2.61
N GLU A 101 6.31 3.61 2.90
CA GLU A 101 6.25 5.05 2.68
C GLU A 101 5.99 5.39 1.22
N SER A 102 6.69 4.73 0.29
CA SER A 102 6.49 4.94 -1.14
C SER A 102 5.07 4.61 -1.58
N LEU A 103 4.52 3.50 -1.09
CA LEU A 103 3.15 3.11 -1.42
C LEU A 103 2.13 4.06 -0.79
N GLN A 104 2.38 4.57 0.41
CA GLN A 104 1.51 5.57 1.02
C GLN A 104 1.50 6.88 0.22
N GLU A 105 2.66 7.31 -0.26
CA GLU A 105 2.75 8.50 -1.11
C GLU A 105 1.99 8.30 -2.42
N LEU A 106 2.12 7.14 -3.04
CA LEU A 106 1.37 6.83 -4.26
C LEU A 106 -0.13 6.81 -4.00
N TYR A 107 -0.55 6.26 -2.87
CA TYR A 107 -1.96 6.27 -2.48
C TYR A 107 -2.48 7.71 -2.35
N LEU A 108 -1.74 8.59 -1.66
CA LEU A 108 -2.15 9.98 -1.51
C LEU A 108 -2.23 10.69 -2.87
N ARG A 109 -1.29 10.42 -3.76
CA ARG A 109 -1.30 10.98 -5.12
C ARG A 109 -2.50 10.49 -5.92
N ARG A 110 -2.87 9.21 -5.78
CA ARG A 110 -4.07 8.67 -6.43
C ARG A 110 -5.33 9.34 -5.91
N GLU A 111 -5.42 9.55 -4.61
CA GLU A 111 -6.57 10.25 -4.02
C GLU A 111 -6.66 11.69 -4.51
N LEU A 112 -5.54 12.38 -4.57
CA LEU A 112 -5.48 13.74 -5.11
C LEU A 112 -5.89 13.78 -6.58
N PHE A 113 -5.42 12.82 -7.37
CA PHE A 113 -5.78 12.70 -8.79
C PHE A 113 -7.29 12.50 -8.96
N LYS A 114 -7.89 11.61 -8.17
CA LYS A 114 -9.34 11.39 -8.18
C LYS A 114 -10.11 12.67 -7.90
N LEU A 115 -9.66 13.44 -6.94
CA LEU A 115 -10.29 14.71 -6.57
C LEU A 115 -10.24 15.72 -7.72
N THR A 116 -9.13 15.79 -8.44
CA THR A 116 -9.01 16.69 -9.59
C THR A 116 -9.90 16.23 -10.75
N GLN A 117 -10.09 14.93 -10.93
CA GLN A 117 -11.00 14.40 -11.95
C GLN A 117 -12.47 14.70 -11.60
N ASP A 118 -12.86 14.49 -10.35
CA ASP A 118 -14.21 14.81 -9.89
C ASP A 118 -14.51 16.29 -10.06
N LYS A 119 -13.54 17.13 -9.75
CA LYS A 119 -13.65 18.58 -9.93
C LYS A 119 -13.88 18.99 -11.38
N ASN A 120 -13.25 18.30 -12.33
CA ASN A 120 -13.40 18.58 -13.75
C ASN A 120 -14.76 18.15 -14.29
N ASN A 121 -15.44 17.24 -13.60
CA ASN A 121 -16.74 16.71 -14.00
C ASN A 121 -17.93 17.49 -13.38
N GLU A 122 -17.69 18.32 -12.38
CA GLU A 122 -18.75 19.11 -11.74
C GLU A 122 -18.82 20.50 -12.36
N SER A 123 -20.01 20.85 -12.86
CA SER A 123 -20.26 22.14 -13.52
C SER A 123 -20.84 23.20 -12.60
N THR A 124 -21.02 22.91 -11.30
CA THR A 124 -21.67 23.82 -10.36
C THR A 124 -20.66 24.49 -9.43
N THR A 125 -20.69 25.82 -9.42
CA THR A 125 -19.67 26.63 -8.78
C THR A 125 -19.77 26.76 -7.26
N PHE A 126 -20.98 26.67 -6.69
CA PHE A 126 -21.16 26.93 -5.24
C PHE A 126 -20.95 25.72 -4.37
N GLN A 127 -21.49 24.59 -4.78
CA GLN A 127 -21.29 23.32 -4.06
C GLN A 127 -19.86 22.83 -4.19
N THR A 128 -19.24 23.11 -5.33
CA THR A 128 -17.88 22.72 -5.62
C THR A 128 -16.87 23.41 -4.69
N SER A 129 -17.07 24.68 -4.33
CA SER A 129 -16.13 25.40 -3.47
C SER A 129 -16.16 24.90 -2.02
N ASN A 130 -17.32 24.52 -1.49
CA ASN A 130 -17.43 23.95 -0.15
C ASN A 130 -16.87 22.53 -0.11
N ASN A 131 -17.14 21.74 -1.14
CA ASN A 131 -16.60 20.40 -1.26
C ASN A 131 -15.08 20.42 -1.39
N ILE A 132 -14.53 21.40 -2.11
CA ILE A 132 -13.09 21.58 -2.25
C ILE A 132 -12.44 21.85 -0.90
N LYS A 133 -13.04 22.67 -0.04
CA LYS A 133 -12.51 22.94 1.29
C LYS A 133 -12.45 21.68 2.14
N GLU A 134 -13.52 20.87 2.14
CA GLU A 134 -13.56 19.61 2.86
C GLU A 134 -12.50 18.64 2.33
N ILE A 135 -12.34 18.58 1.02
CA ILE A 135 -11.37 17.74 0.34
C ILE A 135 -9.94 18.15 0.73
N PHE A 136 -9.64 19.45 0.71
CA PHE A 136 -8.33 19.95 1.11
C PHE A 136 -8.03 19.67 2.59
N LEU A 137 -9.03 19.79 3.46
CA LEU A 137 -8.88 19.46 4.87
C LEU A 137 -8.56 17.99 5.06
N ASP A 138 -9.25 17.11 4.32
CA ASP A 138 -9.00 15.67 4.38
C ASP A 138 -7.59 15.34 3.87
N LEU A 139 -7.17 15.97 2.77
CA LEU A 139 -5.82 15.79 2.23
C LEU A 139 -4.75 16.30 3.18
N GLU A 140 -4.98 17.45 3.79
CA GLU A 140 -4.04 17.99 4.79
C GLU A 140 -3.86 17.03 5.95
N LYS A 141 -4.95 16.41 6.41
CA LYS A 141 -4.90 15.41 7.46
C LYS A 141 -4.09 14.19 7.03
N LYS A 142 -4.33 13.69 5.83
CA LYS A 142 -3.60 12.53 5.29
C LYS A 142 -2.12 12.83 5.14
N ILE A 143 -1.77 14.02 4.65
CA ILE A 143 -0.39 14.47 4.53
C ILE A 143 0.26 14.60 5.90
N PHE A 144 -0.45 15.14 6.87
CA PHE A 144 0.01 15.25 8.25
C PHE A 144 0.30 13.88 8.85
N ASP A 145 -0.61 12.92 8.65
CA ASP A 145 -0.45 11.55 9.14
C ASP A 145 0.78 10.89 8.51
N LEU A 146 1.01 11.10 7.19
CA LEU A 146 2.19 10.59 6.51
C LEU A 146 3.47 11.24 7.04
N SER A 147 3.45 12.54 7.31
CA SER A 147 4.59 13.25 7.89
C SER A 147 4.94 12.72 9.27
N ASN A 148 3.93 12.43 10.09
CA ASN A 148 4.13 11.81 11.39
C ASN A 148 4.71 10.41 11.27
N PHE A 149 4.25 9.63 10.33
CA PHE A 149 4.80 8.31 10.05
C PHE A 149 6.30 8.39 9.73
N LYS A 150 6.68 9.31 8.85
CA LYS A 150 8.09 9.54 8.51
C LYS A 150 8.90 9.95 9.73
N LYS A 151 8.38 10.89 10.51
CA LYS A 151 9.05 11.39 11.70
C LYS A 151 9.27 10.30 12.74
N GLU A 152 8.25 9.50 13.02
CA GLU A 152 8.35 8.40 13.96
C GLU A 152 9.40 7.38 13.54
N ASN A 153 9.46 7.06 12.25
CA ASN A 153 10.43 6.11 11.73
C ASN A 153 11.85 6.65 11.82
N TYR A 154 12.07 7.93 11.56
CA TYR A 154 13.37 8.55 11.68
C TYR A 154 13.82 8.67 13.14
N GLU A 155 12.93 9.06 14.05
CA GLU A 155 13.22 9.10 15.47
C GLU A 155 13.58 7.72 16.02
N PHE A 156 12.90 6.69 15.55
CA PHE A 156 13.20 5.31 15.93
C PHE A 156 14.60 4.89 15.47
N LYS A 157 15.01 5.31 14.27
CA LYS A 157 16.37 5.06 13.77
C LYS A 157 17.43 5.73 14.64
N ASP A 158 17.19 6.95 15.07
CA ASP A 158 18.12 7.69 15.92
C ASP A 158 18.33 7.00 17.25
N PHE A 159 17.30 6.38 17.80
CA PHE A 159 17.41 5.60 19.02
C PHE A 159 18.11 4.25 18.82
N ALA A 160 18.13 3.72 17.62
CA ALA A 160 18.75 2.43 17.31
C ALA A 160 20.26 2.56 17.04
N THR A 161 20.77 3.76 16.87
CA THR A 161 22.19 4.04 16.76
C THR A 161 22.77 4.39 18.11
#